data_55cd6842a24e186089320aa07b73a242
#
_entry.id   55cd6842a24e186089320aa07b73a242
#
_cell.length_a   1.000
_cell.length_b   1.000
_cell.length_c   1.000
_cell.angle_alpha   90.00
_cell.angle_beta   90.00
_cell.angle_gamma   90.00
#
_symmetry.space_group_name_H-M   'P 1'
#
loop_
_entity.id
_entity.type
_entity.pdbx_description
1 polymer ?
#
loop_
_entity_poly.entity_id
_entity_poly.type
_entity_poly.pdbx_seq_one_letter_code
_entity_poly.pdbx_strand_id
1 'polypeptide(L)'
;MQYIFLSHDVDWRRQGPPLEHILSRKERFEPELFQKTKPEDLYHNIPDYMEIEEKFGVRSTFFFRTFYENGDVSDYEDDIKQLQKSNWEIGLHTDPSSVDNIEKIQREKQKLESITGKPIVGNRVHFLKYDDELPYRLQKLGFLYDSSFRHSKDRIDENEMGYSVINGVFEFPVTLMDAYLFTHMKIKEEEIIPIFQKTLDLSRSTY
;
A
#
# COMPACT_ATOMS: atom_id res chain seq x y z
N MET A 1 13.41 21.06 1.38
CA MET A 1 11.93 20.88 1.46
C MET A 1 11.70 19.39 1.69
N GLN A 2 10.83 19.03 2.63
CA GLN A 2 10.56 17.64 2.98
C GLN A 2 9.22 17.23 2.35
N TYR A 3 9.18 16.04 1.75
CA TYR A 3 7.97 15.43 1.20
C TYR A 3 7.63 14.18 1.99
N ILE A 4 6.34 13.93 2.14
CA ILE A 4 5.81 12.72 2.77
C ILE A 4 4.88 12.07 1.75
N PHE A 5 5.13 10.80 1.45
CA PHE A 5 4.25 9.98 0.63
C PHE A 5 3.37 9.16 1.56
N LEU A 6 2.06 9.34 1.40
CA LEU A 6 1.06 8.51 2.07
C LEU A 6 0.55 7.45 1.10
N SER A 7 0.33 6.25 1.59
CA SER A 7 -0.20 5.17 0.75
C SER A 7 -0.99 4.15 1.57
N HIS A 8 -1.92 3.48 0.89
CA HIS A 8 -2.75 2.41 1.43
C HIS A 8 -2.66 1.19 0.53
N ASP A 9 -2.49 0.01 1.12
CA ASP A 9 -2.48 -1.25 0.40
C ASP A 9 -3.87 -1.90 0.50
N VAL A 10 -4.49 -2.16 -0.65
CA VAL A 10 -5.80 -2.81 -0.75
C VAL A 10 -5.59 -4.29 -1.03
N ASP A 11 -5.41 -5.06 0.04
CA ASP A 11 -4.98 -6.46 0.00
C ASP A 11 -6.09 -7.45 -0.30
N TRP A 12 -7.31 -7.14 0.14
CA TRP A 12 -8.44 -8.05 0.11
C TRP A 12 -9.51 -7.58 -0.87
N ARG A 13 -10.38 -8.52 -1.25
CA ARG A 13 -11.62 -8.17 -1.93
C ARG A 13 -12.44 -7.18 -1.11
N ARG A 14 -13.35 -6.47 -1.77
CA ARG A 14 -14.24 -5.51 -1.12
C ARG A 14 -15.05 -6.13 0.04
N GLN A 15 -15.39 -7.41 -0.07
CA GLN A 15 -16.09 -8.16 0.97
C GLN A 15 -15.17 -8.60 2.12
N GLY A 16 -13.90 -8.23 2.07
CA GLY A 16 -12.91 -8.62 3.07
C GLY A 16 -12.47 -10.09 2.96
N PRO A 17 -11.61 -10.53 3.89
CA PRO A 17 -11.18 -11.91 3.99
C PRO A 17 -12.29 -12.82 4.51
N PRO A 18 -12.12 -14.15 4.39
CA PRO A 18 -13.01 -15.11 5.04
C PRO A 18 -13.12 -14.87 6.56
N LEU A 19 -14.29 -15.09 7.12
CA LEU A 19 -14.54 -14.88 8.57
C LEU A 19 -13.52 -15.61 9.45
N GLU A 20 -13.11 -16.81 9.08
CA GLU A 20 -12.08 -17.59 9.78
C GLU A 20 -10.75 -16.85 9.88
N HIS A 21 -10.36 -16.13 8.82
CA HIS A 21 -9.16 -15.31 8.82
C HIS A 21 -9.26 -14.18 9.84
N ILE A 22 -10.41 -13.52 9.93
CA ILE A 22 -10.66 -12.45 10.90
C ILE A 22 -10.64 -13.00 12.32
N LEU A 23 -11.38 -14.09 12.56
CA LEU A 23 -11.47 -14.71 13.88
C LEU A 23 -10.11 -15.24 14.38
N SER A 24 -9.26 -15.73 13.49
CA SER A 24 -7.90 -16.16 13.85
C SER A 24 -6.98 -15.01 14.29
N ARG A 25 -7.41 -13.77 14.10
CA ARG A 25 -6.67 -12.53 14.44
C ARG A 25 -7.50 -11.57 15.30
N LYS A 26 -8.50 -12.13 16.00
CA LYS A 26 -9.43 -11.34 16.82
C LYS A 26 -8.74 -10.44 17.86
N GLU A 27 -7.56 -10.83 18.32
CA GLU A 27 -6.74 -10.05 19.25
C GLU A 27 -6.23 -8.72 18.69
N ARG A 28 -6.36 -8.50 17.36
CA ARG A 28 -5.99 -7.24 16.68
C ARG A 28 -7.14 -6.25 16.61
N PHE A 29 -8.33 -6.64 17.06
CA PHE A 29 -9.54 -5.84 16.96
C PHE A 29 -10.12 -5.60 18.35
N GLU A 30 -10.69 -4.43 18.54
CA GLU A 30 -11.48 -4.15 19.74
C GLU A 30 -12.69 -5.10 19.79
N PRO A 31 -12.99 -5.72 20.96
CA PRO A 31 -14.07 -6.72 21.09
C PRO A 31 -15.45 -6.20 20.61
N GLU A 32 -15.71 -4.91 20.78
CA GLU A 32 -16.96 -4.26 20.39
C GLU A 32 -17.18 -4.25 18.87
N LEU A 33 -16.10 -4.26 18.07
CA LEU A 33 -16.20 -4.29 16.61
C LEU A 33 -16.89 -5.55 16.11
N PHE A 34 -16.60 -6.69 16.73
CA PHE A 34 -17.24 -7.97 16.36
C PHE A 34 -18.73 -8.05 16.68
N GLN A 35 -19.22 -7.18 17.55
CA GLN A 35 -20.64 -7.14 17.93
C GLN A 35 -21.49 -6.26 17.00
N LYS A 36 -20.85 -5.30 16.29
CA LYS A 36 -21.54 -4.24 15.57
C LYS A 36 -21.26 -4.22 14.07
N THR A 37 -20.20 -4.88 13.62
CA THR A 37 -19.67 -4.73 12.27
C THR A 37 -19.65 -6.08 11.55
N LYS A 38 -20.08 -6.11 10.31
CA LYS A 38 -19.90 -7.29 9.45
C LYS A 38 -18.44 -7.40 9.03
N PRO A 39 -17.94 -8.62 8.68
CA PRO A 39 -16.56 -8.79 8.22
C PRO A 39 -16.15 -7.86 7.07
N GLU A 40 -17.05 -7.62 6.12
CA GLU A 40 -16.81 -6.69 5.01
C GLU A 40 -16.55 -5.26 5.48
N ASP A 41 -17.22 -4.82 6.55
CA ASP A 41 -17.10 -3.45 7.06
C ASP A 41 -15.75 -3.22 7.80
N LEU A 42 -15.08 -4.30 8.22
CA LEU A 42 -13.77 -4.22 8.88
C LEU A 42 -12.60 -3.99 7.90
N TYR A 43 -12.80 -4.26 6.62
CA TYR A 43 -11.73 -4.25 5.62
C TYR A 43 -12.01 -3.29 4.45
N HIS A 44 -13.23 -2.76 4.33
CA HIS A 44 -13.56 -1.76 3.32
C HIS A 44 -13.53 -0.35 3.93
N ASN A 45 -12.33 0.19 4.10
CA ASN A 45 -12.11 1.48 4.78
C ASN A 45 -11.75 2.63 3.81
N ILE A 46 -11.88 2.42 2.49
CA ILE A 46 -11.54 3.46 1.50
C ILE A 46 -12.30 4.77 1.74
N PRO A 47 -13.65 4.76 1.98
CA PRO A 47 -14.38 6.00 2.25
C PRO A 47 -13.89 6.73 3.51
N ASP A 48 -13.54 5.99 4.56
CA ASP A 48 -13.07 6.57 5.82
C ASP A 48 -11.71 7.26 5.64
N TYR A 49 -10.78 6.62 4.91
CA TYR A 49 -9.49 7.24 4.56
C TYR A 49 -9.69 8.49 3.70
N MET A 50 -10.57 8.45 2.70
CA MET A 50 -10.89 9.61 1.88
C MET A 50 -11.41 10.77 2.72
N GLU A 51 -12.32 10.52 3.65
CA GLU A 51 -12.87 11.55 4.55
C GLU A 51 -11.78 12.18 5.43
N ILE A 52 -10.95 11.34 6.04
CA ILE A 52 -9.85 11.81 6.90
C ILE A 52 -8.85 12.65 6.10
N GLU A 53 -8.37 12.13 4.97
CA GLU A 53 -7.37 12.80 4.15
C GLU A 53 -7.89 14.11 3.56
N GLU A 54 -9.16 14.14 3.13
CA GLU A 54 -9.82 15.36 2.65
C GLU A 54 -9.86 16.44 3.73
N LYS A 55 -10.21 16.06 4.95
CA LYS A 55 -10.25 16.98 6.11
C LYS A 55 -8.89 17.66 6.35
N PHE A 56 -7.78 16.95 6.07
CA PHE A 56 -6.43 17.50 6.24
C PHE A 56 -5.82 18.04 4.94
N GLY A 57 -6.57 18.03 3.83
CA GLY A 57 -6.10 18.54 2.53
C GLY A 57 -4.96 17.74 1.91
N VAL A 58 -4.87 16.43 2.24
CA VAL A 58 -3.85 15.52 1.74
C VAL A 58 -4.46 14.49 0.77
N ARG A 59 -3.63 13.88 -0.04
CA ARG A 59 -3.99 12.79 -0.95
C ARG A 59 -2.89 11.73 -0.90
N SER A 60 -3.31 10.47 -0.86
CA SER A 60 -2.43 9.30 -0.87
C SER A 60 -2.52 8.53 -2.19
N THR A 61 -1.68 7.51 -2.32
CA THR A 61 -1.79 6.48 -3.34
C THR A 61 -2.48 5.25 -2.75
N PHE A 62 -3.50 4.73 -3.43
CA PHE A 62 -4.10 3.44 -3.13
C PHE A 62 -3.54 2.39 -4.07
N PHE A 63 -2.81 1.41 -3.54
CA PHE A 63 -2.28 0.27 -4.28
C PHE A 63 -3.29 -0.87 -4.26
N PHE A 64 -3.82 -1.26 -5.42
CA PHE A 64 -4.82 -2.31 -5.54
C PHE A 64 -4.21 -3.61 -6.06
N ARG A 65 -4.45 -4.72 -5.36
CA ARG A 65 -4.29 -6.04 -5.95
C ARG A 65 -5.35 -6.25 -7.03
N THR A 66 -5.00 -6.96 -8.08
CA THR A 66 -5.90 -7.11 -9.24
C THR A 66 -6.62 -8.43 -9.29
N PHE A 67 -6.01 -9.49 -8.77
CA PHE A 67 -6.60 -10.83 -8.75
C PHE A 67 -6.60 -11.40 -7.34
N TYR A 68 -7.68 -12.05 -6.99
CA TYR A 68 -7.92 -12.73 -5.72
C TYR A 68 -8.26 -14.20 -6.00
N GLU A 69 -8.33 -15.05 -4.99
CA GLU A 69 -8.74 -16.45 -5.15
C GLU A 69 -10.15 -16.58 -5.76
N ASN A 70 -11.07 -15.68 -5.37
CA ASN A 70 -12.45 -15.69 -5.79
C ASN A 70 -12.89 -14.30 -6.26
N GLY A 71 -12.43 -13.87 -7.44
CA GLY A 71 -12.79 -12.58 -8.00
C GLY A 71 -11.60 -11.73 -8.40
N ASP A 72 -11.84 -10.48 -8.69
CA ASP A 72 -10.83 -9.54 -9.12
C ASP A 72 -11.15 -8.10 -8.66
N VAL A 73 -10.28 -7.17 -9.01
CA VAL A 73 -10.37 -5.75 -8.62
C VAL A 73 -11.64 -5.04 -9.14
N SER A 74 -12.43 -5.65 -10.03
CA SER A 74 -13.70 -5.08 -10.48
C SER A 74 -14.71 -4.88 -9.34
N ASP A 75 -14.54 -5.60 -8.23
CA ASP A 75 -15.34 -5.37 -7.00
C ASP A 75 -15.18 -3.93 -6.47
N TYR A 76 -14.07 -3.26 -6.79
CA TYR A 76 -13.73 -1.90 -6.38
C TYR A 76 -13.95 -0.83 -7.47
N GLU A 77 -14.63 -1.16 -8.57
CA GLU A 77 -14.75 -0.23 -9.70
C GLU A 77 -15.35 1.13 -9.30
N ASP A 78 -16.37 1.14 -8.45
CA ASP A 78 -16.99 2.39 -7.97
C ASP A 78 -16.06 3.17 -7.03
N ASP A 79 -15.38 2.48 -6.11
CA ASP A 79 -14.42 3.09 -5.18
C ASP A 79 -13.24 3.70 -5.98
N ILE A 80 -12.70 2.99 -6.97
CA ILE A 80 -11.62 3.45 -7.84
C ILE A 80 -12.04 4.70 -8.63
N LYS A 81 -13.25 4.71 -9.21
CA LYS A 81 -13.78 5.88 -9.92
C LYS A 81 -13.94 7.08 -9.00
N GLN A 82 -14.41 6.86 -7.78
CA GLN A 82 -14.56 7.93 -6.79
C GLN A 82 -13.19 8.50 -6.36
N LEU A 83 -12.21 7.65 -6.07
CA LEU A 83 -10.84 8.05 -5.78
C LEU A 83 -10.26 8.91 -6.91
N GLN A 84 -10.36 8.46 -8.15
CA GLN A 84 -9.85 9.20 -9.32
C GLN A 84 -10.54 10.54 -9.53
N LYS A 85 -11.88 10.60 -9.34
CA LYS A 85 -12.64 11.84 -9.47
C LYS A 85 -12.19 12.92 -8.49
N SER A 86 -11.70 12.49 -7.33
CA SER A 86 -11.26 13.38 -6.26
C SER A 86 -9.74 13.47 -6.14
N ASN A 87 -9.00 13.06 -7.19
CA ASN A 87 -7.54 13.18 -7.36
C ASN A 87 -6.68 12.35 -6.40
N TRP A 88 -7.19 11.21 -5.92
CA TRP A 88 -6.32 10.19 -5.34
C TRP A 88 -5.62 9.40 -6.44
N GLU A 89 -4.40 8.98 -6.18
CA GLU A 89 -3.65 8.13 -7.10
C GLU A 89 -4.03 6.66 -6.92
N ILE A 90 -4.06 5.94 -8.04
CA ILE A 90 -4.24 4.49 -8.08
C ILE A 90 -2.93 3.86 -8.55
N GLY A 91 -2.37 2.99 -7.73
CA GLY A 91 -1.19 2.19 -8.02
C GLY A 91 -1.51 0.70 -8.08
N LEU A 92 -0.59 -0.06 -8.68
CA LEU A 92 -0.68 -1.52 -8.71
C LEU A 92 -0.08 -2.12 -7.44
N HIS A 93 -0.84 -2.98 -6.77
CA HIS A 93 -0.31 -3.84 -5.71
C HIS A 93 0.00 -5.22 -6.29
N THR A 94 1.19 -5.35 -6.86
CA THR A 94 1.63 -6.55 -7.59
C THR A 94 1.61 -7.79 -6.69
N ASP A 95 1.08 -8.90 -7.20
CA ASP A 95 1.11 -10.18 -6.48
C ASP A 95 2.56 -10.69 -6.32
N PRO A 96 2.95 -11.20 -5.13
CA PRO A 96 4.31 -11.70 -4.90
C PRO A 96 4.74 -12.84 -5.84
N SER A 97 3.79 -13.59 -6.40
CA SER A 97 4.07 -14.66 -7.37
C SER A 97 4.33 -14.14 -8.79
N SER A 98 4.16 -12.83 -9.00
CA SER A 98 4.36 -12.18 -10.30
C SER A 98 5.71 -11.48 -10.44
N VAL A 99 6.43 -11.28 -9.34
CA VAL A 99 7.65 -10.45 -9.26
C VAL A 99 8.71 -10.86 -10.29
N ASP A 100 8.90 -12.16 -10.51
CA ASP A 100 9.86 -12.75 -11.43
C ASP A 100 9.33 -12.95 -12.87
N ASN A 101 8.12 -12.49 -13.16
CA ASN A 101 7.45 -12.72 -14.44
C ASN A 101 6.80 -11.45 -14.98
N ILE A 102 7.42 -10.86 -16.01
CA ILE A 102 6.97 -9.60 -16.61
C ILE A 102 5.57 -9.69 -17.23
N GLU A 103 5.20 -10.82 -17.81
CA GLU A 103 3.89 -11.02 -18.43
C GLU A 103 2.77 -11.06 -17.39
N LYS A 104 3.05 -11.61 -16.21
CA LYS A 104 2.10 -11.58 -15.09
C LYS A 104 1.91 -10.16 -14.58
N ILE A 105 2.99 -9.41 -14.33
CA ILE A 105 2.90 -8.01 -13.91
C ILE A 105 2.13 -7.19 -14.97
N GLN A 106 2.42 -7.41 -16.25
CA GLN A 106 1.72 -6.74 -17.34
C GLN A 106 0.21 -7.03 -17.33
N ARG A 107 -0.18 -8.28 -17.12
CA ARG A 107 -1.58 -8.68 -17.02
C ARG A 107 -2.28 -8.00 -15.85
N GLU A 108 -1.64 -7.94 -14.69
CA GLU A 108 -2.15 -7.25 -13.51
C GLU A 108 -2.33 -5.76 -13.79
N LYS A 109 -1.32 -5.11 -14.36
CA LYS A 109 -1.37 -3.70 -14.77
C LYS A 109 -2.51 -3.42 -15.73
N GLN A 110 -2.63 -4.20 -16.80
CA GLN A 110 -3.69 -4.07 -17.82
C GLN A 110 -5.08 -4.24 -17.21
N LYS A 111 -5.26 -5.18 -16.28
CA LYS A 111 -6.53 -5.35 -15.57
C LYS A 111 -6.91 -4.07 -14.81
N LEU A 112 -5.98 -3.47 -14.08
CA LEU A 112 -6.24 -2.23 -13.33
C LEU A 112 -6.48 -1.04 -14.28
N GLU A 113 -5.69 -0.92 -15.34
CA GLU A 113 -5.85 0.10 -16.38
C GLU A 113 -7.20 0.00 -17.11
N SER A 114 -7.75 -1.21 -17.28
CA SER A 114 -9.08 -1.40 -17.88
C SER A 114 -10.21 -0.80 -17.03
N ILE A 115 -10.02 -0.66 -15.72
CA ILE A 115 -10.99 -0.05 -14.80
C ILE A 115 -10.75 1.45 -14.69
N THR A 116 -9.49 1.86 -14.53
CA THR A 116 -9.14 3.27 -14.36
C THR A 116 -9.27 4.08 -15.63
N GLY A 117 -9.16 3.45 -16.80
CA GLY A 117 -9.07 4.12 -18.10
C GLY A 117 -7.80 4.98 -18.26
N LYS A 118 -6.82 4.85 -17.37
CA LYS A 118 -5.59 5.62 -17.34
C LYS A 118 -4.38 4.72 -17.13
N PRO A 119 -3.18 5.11 -17.60
CA PRO A 119 -1.95 4.39 -17.30
C PRO A 119 -1.70 4.31 -15.78
N ILE A 120 -1.31 3.14 -15.30
CA ILE A 120 -0.83 2.93 -13.94
C ILE A 120 0.69 3.12 -13.94
N VAL A 121 1.17 4.03 -13.12
CA VAL A 121 2.59 4.43 -13.09
C VAL A 121 3.30 4.08 -11.79
N GLY A 122 2.56 3.80 -10.72
CA GLY A 122 3.08 3.40 -9.41
C GLY A 122 2.88 1.91 -9.14
N ASN A 123 3.88 1.29 -8.52
CA ASN A 123 3.87 -0.10 -8.09
C ASN A 123 4.24 -0.24 -6.62
N ARG A 124 3.67 -1.26 -5.98
CA ARG A 124 4.12 -1.85 -4.72
C ARG A 124 3.84 -3.33 -4.75
N VAL A 125 4.81 -4.15 -4.41
CA VAL A 125 4.61 -5.61 -4.32
C VAL A 125 4.04 -5.98 -2.96
N HIS A 126 2.99 -6.78 -2.96
CA HIS A 126 2.41 -7.31 -1.72
C HIS A 126 3.47 -8.08 -0.91
N PHE A 127 3.46 -7.92 0.42
CA PHE A 127 4.49 -8.36 1.35
C PHE A 127 5.87 -7.71 1.15
N LEU A 128 5.97 -6.65 0.34
CA LEU A 128 7.23 -6.00 -0.02
C LEU A 128 8.26 -7.00 -0.56
N LYS A 129 7.80 -7.98 -1.37
CA LYS A 129 8.70 -8.91 -2.03
C LYS A 129 9.45 -8.17 -3.13
N TYR A 130 10.77 -8.23 -3.07
CA TYR A 130 11.66 -7.53 -3.99
C TYR A 130 12.71 -8.49 -4.55
N ASP A 131 13.11 -8.29 -5.80
CA ASP A 131 14.31 -8.86 -6.40
C ASP A 131 15.03 -7.78 -7.24
N ASP A 132 16.32 -7.98 -7.47
CA ASP A 132 17.17 -6.98 -8.13
C ASP A 132 16.77 -6.69 -9.60
N GLU A 133 16.02 -7.59 -10.24
CA GLU A 133 15.53 -7.45 -11.60
C GLU A 133 14.13 -6.79 -11.68
N LEU A 134 13.46 -6.62 -10.55
CA LEU A 134 12.14 -6.00 -10.51
C LEU A 134 12.13 -4.60 -11.13
N PRO A 135 13.05 -3.67 -10.80
CA PRO A 135 13.05 -2.33 -11.40
C PRO A 135 13.18 -2.36 -12.94
N TYR A 136 13.97 -3.29 -13.48
CA TYR A 136 14.09 -3.46 -14.94
C TYR A 136 12.77 -3.90 -15.56
N ARG A 137 12.06 -4.87 -14.95
CA ARG A 137 10.75 -5.32 -15.43
C ARG A 137 9.73 -4.20 -15.38
N LEU A 138 9.69 -3.45 -14.27
CA LEU A 138 8.79 -2.31 -14.09
C LEU A 138 9.06 -1.20 -15.12
N GLN A 139 10.33 -0.89 -15.39
CA GLN A 139 10.72 0.08 -16.43
C GLN A 139 10.21 -0.34 -17.82
N LYS A 140 10.36 -1.63 -18.18
CA LYS A 140 9.85 -2.17 -19.45
C LYS A 140 8.34 -2.05 -19.61
N LEU A 141 7.61 -2.08 -18.50
CA LEU A 141 6.15 -1.93 -18.46
C LEU A 141 5.69 -0.47 -18.31
N GLY A 142 6.62 0.49 -18.26
CA GLY A 142 6.31 1.92 -18.17
C GLY A 142 5.88 2.39 -16.79
N PHE A 143 6.26 1.68 -15.73
CA PHE A 143 6.14 2.21 -14.37
C PHE A 143 7.17 3.32 -14.15
N LEU A 144 6.78 4.36 -13.44
CA LEU A 144 7.65 5.48 -13.07
C LEU A 144 8.29 5.27 -11.69
N TYR A 145 7.57 4.64 -10.79
CA TYR A 145 8.07 4.39 -9.45
C TYR A 145 7.61 3.05 -8.86
N ASP A 146 8.39 2.57 -7.91
CA ASP A 146 8.11 1.43 -7.05
C ASP A 146 8.25 1.82 -5.57
N SER A 147 7.55 1.13 -4.71
CA SER A 147 7.65 1.28 -3.27
C SER A 147 7.60 -0.10 -2.60
N SER A 148 8.41 -1.02 -3.11
CA SER A 148 8.46 -2.41 -2.61
C SER A 148 9.65 -2.67 -1.69
N PHE A 149 10.61 -1.74 -1.63
CA PHE A 149 11.84 -1.97 -0.89
C PHE A 149 11.71 -1.56 0.58
N ARG A 150 12.34 -2.33 1.47
CA ARG A 150 12.51 -2.03 2.87
C ARG A 150 13.74 -2.72 3.43
N HIS A 151 14.57 -1.97 4.17
CA HIS A 151 15.78 -2.49 4.81
C HIS A 151 15.49 -3.28 6.09
N SER A 152 14.54 -2.82 6.91
CA SER A 152 14.28 -3.41 8.22
C SER A 152 12.78 -3.49 8.54
N LYS A 153 12.37 -4.53 9.28
CA LYS A 153 10.99 -4.70 9.78
C LYS A 153 10.84 -4.34 11.25
N ASP A 154 11.92 -4.30 12.00
CA ASP A 154 11.92 -4.22 13.46
C ASP A 154 12.47 -2.89 14.01
N ARG A 155 12.90 -1.98 13.14
CA ARG A 155 13.37 -0.65 13.49
C ARG A 155 13.14 0.34 12.35
N ILE A 156 13.18 1.62 12.69
CA ILE A 156 13.31 2.69 11.70
C ILE A 156 14.77 2.74 11.24
N ASP A 157 14.98 2.67 9.94
CA ASP A 157 16.30 2.69 9.33
C ASP A 157 16.50 3.99 8.54
N GLU A 158 17.62 4.68 8.75
CA GLU A 158 17.94 5.92 8.03
C GLU A 158 18.10 5.72 6.52
N ASN A 159 18.48 4.50 6.09
CA ASN A 159 18.57 4.15 4.68
C ASN A 159 17.21 4.01 3.98
N GLU A 160 16.10 4.04 4.74
CA GLU A 160 14.74 4.08 4.20
C GLU A 160 14.23 5.51 3.98
N MET A 161 15.10 6.51 4.12
CA MET A 161 14.77 7.91 3.85
C MET A 161 15.13 8.28 2.40
N GLY A 162 14.26 9.11 1.80
CA GLY A 162 14.48 9.58 0.44
C GLY A 162 14.07 8.58 -0.65
N TYR A 163 14.80 8.57 -1.73
CA TYR A 163 14.55 7.68 -2.87
C TYR A 163 15.86 7.35 -3.59
N SER A 164 15.83 6.28 -4.37
CA SER A 164 16.87 5.95 -5.34
C SER A 164 16.29 5.85 -6.76
N VAL A 165 17.15 5.85 -7.78
CA VAL A 165 16.74 5.61 -9.17
C VAL A 165 17.45 4.37 -9.67
N ILE A 166 16.70 3.33 -9.96
CA ILE A 166 17.22 2.05 -10.40
C ILE A 166 16.59 1.72 -11.76
N ASN A 167 17.42 1.56 -12.78
CA ASN A 167 16.96 1.34 -14.17
C ASN A 167 15.94 2.38 -14.68
N GLY A 168 15.99 3.63 -14.17
CA GLY A 168 15.04 4.68 -14.54
C GLY A 168 13.70 4.66 -13.81
N VAL A 169 13.53 3.75 -12.83
CA VAL A 169 12.38 3.70 -11.91
C VAL A 169 12.80 4.33 -10.59
N PHE A 170 11.95 5.22 -10.06
CA PHE A 170 12.14 5.78 -8.72
C PHE A 170 11.72 4.73 -7.68
N GLU A 171 12.64 4.33 -6.82
CA GLU A 171 12.35 3.47 -5.68
C GLU A 171 12.16 4.32 -4.43
N PHE A 172 10.97 4.28 -3.83
CA PHE A 172 10.62 4.92 -2.58
C PHE A 172 10.52 3.88 -1.46
N PRO A 173 11.56 3.69 -0.64
CA PRO A 173 11.51 2.71 0.43
C PRO A 173 10.35 2.97 1.40
N VAL A 174 9.76 1.90 1.94
CA VAL A 174 8.70 2.02 2.94
C VAL A 174 9.31 2.35 4.29
N THR A 175 9.27 3.61 4.67
CA THR A 175 9.86 4.11 5.92
C THR A 175 9.06 3.67 7.16
N LEU A 176 7.74 3.84 7.12
CA LEU A 176 6.83 3.42 8.19
C LEU A 176 5.69 2.61 7.58
N MET A 177 5.34 1.51 8.21
CA MET A 177 4.22 0.66 7.84
C MET A 177 3.53 0.15 9.12
N ASP A 178 2.21 0.26 9.17
CA ASP A 178 1.39 -0.16 10.30
C ASP A 178 1.66 -1.61 10.72
N ALA A 179 1.68 -2.54 9.76
CA ALA A 179 1.98 -3.94 10.02
C ALA A 179 3.33 -4.14 10.71
N TYR A 180 4.33 -3.32 10.42
CA TYR A 180 5.65 -3.43 11.04
C TYR A 180 5.71 -2.72 12.39
N LEU A 181 5.08 -1.55 12.51
CA LEU A 181 4.98 -0.85 13.77
C LEU A 181 4.35 -1.74 14.85
N PHE A 182 3.18 -2.32 14.56
CA PHE A 182 2.44 -3.08 15.55
C PHE A 182 2.88 -4.54 15.68
N THR A 183 3.25 -5.22 14.59
CA THR A 183 3.57 -6.65 14.62
C THR A 183 5.04 -6.92 14.97
N HIS A 184 5.98 -6.18 14.39
CA HIS A 184 7.41 -6.42 14.56
C HIS A 184 8.04 -5.51 15.63
N MET A 185 7.80 -4.22 15.55
CA MET A 185 8.33 -3.25 16.52
C MET A 185 7.53 -3.23 17.82
N LYS A 186 6.31 -3.76 17.83
CA LYS A 186 5.41 -3.83 19.01
C LYS A 186 5.16 -2.47 19.64
N ILE A 187 5.04 -1.45 18.79
CA ILE A 187 4.75 -0.09 19.19
C ILE A 187 3.33 -0.03 19.76
N LYS A 188 3.17 0.69 20.87
CA LYS A 188 1.87 0.98 21.44
C LYS A 188 1.30 2.27 20.85
N GLU A 189 -0.01 2.44 20.98
CA GLU A 189 -0.71 3.59 20.41
C GLU A 189 -0.13 4.93 20.88
N GLU A 190 0.22 5.07 22.15
CA GLU A 190 0.82 6.26 22.72
C GLU A 190 2.23 6.59 22.17
N GLU A 191 2.89 5.62 21.55
CA GLU A 191 4.24 5.76 20.99
C GLU A 191 4.21 6.16 19.50
N ILE A 192 3.05 6.12 18.83
CA ILE A 192 2.91 6.38 17.38
C ILE A 192 3.41 7.79 17.04
N ILE A 193 2.89 8.82 17.73
CA ILE A 193 3.27 10.22 17.47
C ILE A 193 4.76 10.46 17.70
N PRO A 194 5.37 10.04 18.83
CA PRO A 194 6.83 10.11 19.02
C PRO A 194 7.64 9.44 17.92
N ILE A 195 7.19 8.29 17.41
CA ILE A 195 7.87 7.56 16.32
C ILE A 195 7.81 8.32 15.01
N PHE A 196 6.64 8.84 14.64
CA PHE A 196 6.51 9.70 13.47
C PHE A 196 7.40 10.92 13.56
N GLN A 197 7.44 11.61 14.72
CA GLN A 197 8.30 12.77 14.93
C GLN A 197 9.78 12.40 14.78
N LYS A 198 10.22 11.31 15.40
CA LYS A 198 11.59 10.81 15.25
C LYS A 198 11.95 10.53 13.79
N THR A 199 11.03 9.91 13.05
CA THR A 199 11.23 9.60 11.63
C THR A 199 11.38 10.87 10.79
N LEU A 200 10.56 11.89 11.05
CA LEU A 200 10.66 13.19 10.39
C LEU A 200 12.00 13.88 10.70
N ASP A 201 12.47 13.80 11.93
CA ASP A 201 13.74 14.42 12.35
C ASP A 201 14.93 13.69 11.70
N LEU A 202 14.92 12.36 11.64
CA LEU A 202 15.91 11.57 10.91
C LEU A 202 15.94 11.95 9.41
N SER A 203 14.79 12.01 8.77
CA SER A 203 14.69 12.41 7.35
C SER A 203 15.23 13.81 7.08
N ARG A 204 15.14 14.75 8.02
CA ARG A 204 15.74 16.10 7.90
C ARG A 204 17.24 16.10 8.04
N SER A 205 17.81 15.17 8.81
CA SER A 205 19.26 15.10 9.04
C SER A 205 20.00 14.38 7.91
N THR A 206 19.30 13.61 7.08
CA THR A 206 19.89 12.82 5.98
C THR A 206 20.05 13.63 4.68
N TYR A 207 19.36 14.77 4.55
CA TYR A 207 19.37 15.69 3.40
C TYR A 207 19.47 17.14 3.89
#